data_2c5705a0420156c07e1cb8631c2589d7
#
_entry.id   2c5705a0420156c07e1cb8631c2589d7
#
_cell.length_a   1.000
_cell.length_b   1.000
_cell.length_c   1.000
_cell.angle_alpha   90.00
_cell.angle_beta   90.00
_cell.angle_gamma   90.00
#
_symmetry.space_group_name_H-M   'P 1'
#
loop_
_entity.id
_entity.type
_entity.pdbx_description
1 polymer ?
#
loop_
_entity_poly.entity_id
_entity_poly.type
_entity_poly.pdbx_seq_one_letter_code
_entity_poly.pdbx_strand_id
1 'polypeptide(L)'
;MIKKYLLVTKPGIIFGNLISVAGGFFLASKGSIDPLLLLATAIGVSLVIASGCVFNNVIDMDIDQKMERTRNRALVQGTISSKVALAYATLLGLAGVGLLYVATNLVATAFAVMGFVVYVGLYSLWLKRASVHGTLVGSLSGAAPPVIGYCAASGQFDSGAAVLLLIFCLWQMPHSYAIAIFRLKDYTAASIPVLPVARGISVTKRHIVWYTVAFLAATLLLTVLGYAGYVYLAVAAVIGAWWLRLAFMGYQAENDVQWARKLFGFSIIAITALSVMMSVDFQIPGDVLLTYAR
;
A
#
# COMPACT_ATOMS: atom_id res chain seq x y z
N MET A 1 -26.69 12.59 4.19
CA MET A 1 -26.82 11.22 3.65
C MET A 1 -25.57 10.80 2.89
N ILE A 2 -25.07 11.53 1.93
CA ILE A 2 -23.89 11.23 1.09
C ILE A 2 -22.60 11.00 1.90
N LYS A 3 -22.33 11.83 2.93
CA LYS A 3 -21.11 11.76 3.76
C LYS A 3 -20.83 10.35 4.32
N LYS A 4 -21.86 9.60 4.76
CA LYS A 4 -21.66 8.25 5.31
C LYS A 4 -21.19 7.23 4.26
N TYR A 5 -21.69 7.32 3.02
CA TYR A 5 -21.25 6.48 1.90
C TYR A 5 -19.81 6.81 1.46
N LEU A 6 -19.43 8.09 1.51
CA LEU A 6 -18.04 8.47 1.28
C LEU A 6 -17.10 7.94 2.39
N LEU A 7 -17.50 8.02 3.67
CA LEU A 7 -16.66 7.58 4.77
C LEU A 7 -16.39 6.06 4.77
N VAL A 8 -17.33 5.23 4.32
CA VAL A 8 -17.10 3.76 4.26
C VAL A 8 -16.13 3.36 3.16
N THR A 9 -15.86 4.21 2.16
CA THR A 9 -14.81 3.98 1.15
C THR A 9 -13.40 4.29 1.66
N LYS A 10 -13.28 4.88 2.87
CA LYS A 10 -11.99 5.25 3.50
C LYS A 10 -11.13 6.18 2.61
N PRO A 11 -11.56 7.43 2.32
CA PRO A 11 -10.88 8.33 1.38
C PRO A 11 -9.38 8.54 1.64
N GLY A 12 -8.96 8.52 2.91
CA GLY A 12 -7.53 8.63 3.27
C GLY A 12 -6.68 7.46 2.74
N ILE A 13 -7.26 6.25 2.67
CA ILE A 13 -6.57 5.09 2.07
C ILE A 13 -6.46 5.27 0.56
N ILE A 14 -7.55 5.71 -0.09
CA ILE A 14 -7.56 5.98 -1.53
C ILE A 14 -6.48 7.01 -1.88
N PHE A 15 -6.47 8.15 -1.18
CA PHE A 15 -5.50 9.22 -1.41
C PHE A 15 -4.05 8.75 -1.26
N GLY A 16 -3.74 8.01 -0.19
CA GLY A 16 -2.40 7.46 0.02
C GLY A 16 -1.96 6.52 -1.10
N ASN A 17 -2.88 5.69 -1.62
CA ASN A 17 -2.59 4.80 -2.73
C ASN A 17 -2.42 5.54 -4.07
N LEU A 18 -3.15 6.64 -4.29
CA LEU A 18 -3.02 7.44 -5.52
C LEU A 18 -1.63 8.06 -5.67
N ILE A 19 -0.96 8.41 -4.57
CA ILE A 19 0.43 8.88 -4.59
C ILE A 19 1.33 7.79 -5.19
N SER A 20 1.17 6.55 -4.78
CA SER A 20 1.97 5.43 -5.29
C SER A 20 1.58 5.03 -6.72
N VAL A 21 0.30 5.10 -7.09
CA VAL A 21 -0.16 4.93 -8.47
C VAL A 21 0.55 5.94 -9.39
N ALA A 22 0.55 7.22 -8.98
CA ALA A 22 1.22 8.28 -9.73
C ALA A 22 2.73 8.03 -9.85
N GLY A 23 3.41 7.66 -8.75
CA GLY A 23 4.82 7.31 -8.77
C GLY A 23 5.17 6.20 -9.76
N GLY A 24 4.41 5.11 -9.75
CA GLY A 24 4.59 4.01 -10.70
C GLY A 24 4.27 4.42 -12.15
N PHE A 25 3.18 5.16 -12.36
CA PHE A 25 2.79 5.65 -13.68
C PHE A 25 3.86 6.56 -14.29
N PHE A 26 4.34 7.54 -13.55
CA PHE A 26 5.35 8.48 -14.04
C PHE A 26 6.70 7.80 -14.29
N LEU A 27 7.11 6.85 -13.43
CA LEU A 27 8.31 6.06 -13.65
C LEU A 27 8.26 5.32 -15.00
N ALA A 28 7.10 4.73 -15.32
CA ALA A 28 6.92 4.01 -16.57
C ALA A 28 6.72 4.91 -17.79
N SER A 29 6.14 6.10 -17.60
CA SER A 29 5.88 7.07 -18.68
C SER A 29 7.14 7.69 -19.23
N LYS A 30 8.24 7.72 -18.48
CA LYS A 30 9.55 8.26 -18.92
C LYS A 30 9.43 9.65 -19.55
N GLY A 31 8.63 10.52 -18.94
CA GLY A 31 8.36 11.88 -19.42
C GLY A 31 7.28 12.01 -20.50
N SER A 32 6.88 10.93 -21.17
CA SER A 32 5.78 10.94 -22.15
C SER A 32 4.46 10.63 -21.44
N ILE A 33 3.86 11.64 -20.81
CA ILE A 33 2.67 11.48 -19.97
C ILE A 33 1.41 11.62 -20.83
N ASP A 34 0.52 10.60 -20.78
CA ASP A 34 -0.85 10.70 -21.24
C ASP A 34 -1.76 11.08 -20.04
N PRO A 35 -2.28 12.33 -19.99
CA PRO A 35 -3.09 12.78 -18.87
C PRO A 35 -4.44 12.06 -18.76
N LEU A 36 -5.03 11.63 -19.88
CA LEU A 36 -6.31 10.92 -19.87
C LEU A 36 -6.13 9.50 -19.34
N LEU A 37 -5.05 8.83 -19.74
CA LEU A 37 -4.69 7.50 -19.23
C LEU A 37 -4.38 7.56 -17.73
N LEU A 38 -3.65 8.57 -17.27
CA LEU A 38 -3.37 8.79 -15.84
C LEU A 38 -4.66 8.99 -15.06
N LEU A 39 -5.56 9.86 -15.55
CA LEU A 39 -6.84 10.14 -14.90
C LEU A 39 -7.73 8.89 -14.84
N ALA A 40 -7.85 8.16 -15.94
CA ALA A 40 -8.61 6.92 -16.00
C ALA A 40 -8.04 5.85 -15.04
N THR A 41 -6.71 5.72 -15.00
CA THR A 41 -6.02 4.82 -14.06
C THR A 41 -6.31 5.22 -12.60
N ALA A 42 -6.17 6.50 -12.27
CA ALA A 42 -6.42 7.01 -10.92
C ALA A 42 -7.87 6.80 -10.47
N ILE A 43 -8.85 7.08 -11.35
CA ILE A 43 -10.27 6.87 -11.05
C ILE A 43 -10.57 5.38 -10.91
N GLY A 44 -10.12 4.55 -11.84
CA GLY A 44 -10.36 3.11 -11.84
C GLY A 44 -9.80 2.45 -10.57
N VAL A 45 -8.55 2.74 -10.21
CA VAL A 45 -7.92 2.25 -8.98
C VAL A 45 -8.66 2.75 -7.74
N SER A 46 -9.07 4.03 -7.71
CA SER A 46 -9.86 4.58 -6.60
C SER A 46 -11.15 3.82 -6.37
N LEU A 47 -11.86 3.49 -7.43
CA LEU A 47 -13.12 2.73 -7.37
C LEU A 47 -12.89 1.30 -6.88
N VAL A 48 -11.85 0.62 -7.34
CA VAL A 48 -11.50 -0.74 -6.88
C VAL A 48 -11.11 -0.72 -5.40
N ILE A 49 -10.29 0.24 -4.96
CA ILE A 49 -9.91 0.39 -3.54
C ILE A 49 -11.15 0.72 -2.69
N ALA A 50 -11.99 1.64 -3.15
CA ALA A 50 -13.23 2.00 -2.47
C ALA A 50 -14.13 0.77 -2.27
N SER A 51 -14.32 -0.03 -3.32
CA SER A 51 -15.03 -1.30 -3.28
C SER A 51 -14.46 -2.23 -2.21
N GLY A 52 -13.16 -2.49 -2.25
CA GLY A 52 -12.48 -3.33 -1.27
C GLY A 52 -12.64 -2.83 0.18
N CYS A 53 -12.57 -1.51 0.39
CA CYS A 53 -12.81 -0.89 1.71
C CYS A 53 -14.24 -1.10 2.21
N VAL A 54 -15.23 -1.02 1.34
CA VAL A 54 -16.64 -1.24 1.72
C VAL A 54 -16.88 -2.72 2.03
N PHE A 55 -16.38 -3.65 1.19
CA PHE A 55 -16.42 -5.09 1.49
C PHE A 55 -15.74 -5.40 2.83
N ASN A 56 -14.57 -4.85 3.07
CA ASN A 56 -13.87 -5.04 4.35
C ASN A 56 -14.68 -4.53 5.54
N ASN A 57 -15.39 -3.39 5.42
CA ASN A 57 -16.26 -2.90 6.50
C ASN A 57 -17.45 -3.85 6.78
N VAL A 58 -17.99 -4.52 5.74
CA VAL A 58 -19.05 -5.53 5.94
C VAL A 58 -18.50 -6.79 6.61
N ILE A 59 -17.35 -7.29 6.12
CA ILE A 59 -16.70 -8.49 6.64
C ILE A 59 -16.29 -8.32 8.11
N ASP A 60 -15.81 -7.13 8.46
CA ASP A 60 -15.22 -6.84 9.76
C ASP A 60 -16.25 -6.34 10.80
N MET A 61 -17.55 -6.28 10.53
CA MET A 61 -18.55 -5.70 11.44
C MET A 61 -18.47 -6.23 12.86
N ASP A 62 -18.30 -7.54 13.02
CA ASP A 62 -18.23 -8.23 14.33
C ASP A 62 -16.96 -7.88 15.13
N ILE A 63 -15.82 -7.75 14.45
CA ILE A 63 -14.56 -7.35 15.11
C ILE A 63 -14.49 -5.85 15.32
N ASP A 64 -15.05 -5.04 14.40
CA ASP A 64 -15.09 -3.59 14.50
C ASP A 64 -15.89 -3.11 15.72
N GLN A 65 -16.91 -3.84 16.15
CA GLN A 65 -17.67 -3.58 17.40
C GLN A 65 -16.79 -3.67 18.64
N LYS A 66 -15.77 -4.54 18.65
CA LYS A 66 -14.88 -4.79 19.78
C LYS A 66 -13.76 -3.78 19.90
N MET A 67 -13.50 -3.00 18.83
CA MET A 67 -12.42 -2.02 18.78
C MET A 67 -12.94 -0.61 19.06
N GLU A 68 -12.30 0.12 19.97
CA GLU A 68 -12.67 1.49 20.30
C GLU A 68 -12.67 2.42 19.07
N ARG A 69 -11.68 2.29 18.20
CA ARG A 69 -11.52 3.10 16.99
C ARG A 69 -12.63 2.90 15.95
N THR A 70 -13.21 1.70 15.87
CA THR A 70 -14.08 1.31 14.74
C THR A 70 -15.54 1.05 15.14
N ARG A 71 -15.86 0.96 16.42
CA ARG A 71 -17.22 0.74 16.93
C ARG A 71 -18.26 1.76 16.46
N ASN A 72 -17.81 2.96 16.06
CA ASN A 72 -18.68 4.03 15.56
C ASN A 72 -18.82 4.06 14.03
N ARG A 73 -18.35 3.03 13.32
CA ARG A 73 -18.52 2.92 11.86
C ARG A 73 -19.99 2.78 11.47
N ALA A 74 -20.35 3.33 10.32
CA ALA A 74 -21.73 3.37 9.82
C ALA A 74 -22.41 2.00 9.73
N LEU A 75 -21.66 0.95 9.37
CA LEU A 75 -22.13 -0.44 9.30
C LEU A 75 -22.31 -1.04 10.70
N VAL A 76 -21.39 -0.80 11.61
CA VAL A 76 -21.48 -1.25 13.02
C VAL A 76 -22.68 -0.62 13.71
N GLN A 77 -22.95 0.67 13.44
CA GLN A 77 -24.08 1.42 13.98
C GLN A 77 -25.40 1.17 13.23
N GLY A 78 -25.42 0.29 12.22
CA GLY A 78 -26.62 -0.02 11.44
C GLY A 78 -27.16 1.13 10.59
N THR A 79 -26.43 2.25 10.46
CA THR A 79 -26.88 3.41 9.66
C THR A 79 -26.80 3.18 8.15
N ILE A 80 -26.10 2.14 7.72
CA ILE A 80 -26.09 1.55 6.38
C ILE A 80 -26.30 0.06 6.56
N SER A 81 -27.29 -0.53 5.87
CA SER A 81 -27.49 -1.98 5.91
C SER A 81 -26.42 -2.72 5.12
N SER A 82 -26.07 -3.95 5.56
CA SER A 82 -25.07 -4.78 4.86
C SER A 82 -25.44 -5.06 3.42
N LYS A 83 -26.74 -5.26 3.11
CA LYS A 83 -27.22 -5.47 1.73
C LYS A 83 -26.93 -4.26 0.82
N VAL A 84 -27.24 -3.05 1.31
CA VAL A 84 -26.97 -1.81 0.57
C VAL A 84 -25.46 -1.60 0.41
N ALA A 85 -24.66 -1.85 1.45
CA ALA A 85 -23.21 -1.74 1.38
C ALA A 85 -22.60 -2.73 0.38
N LEU A 86 -23.07 -3.99 0.35
CA LEU A 86 -22.61 -4.99 -0.62
C LEU A 86 -22.95 -4.59 -2.06
N ALA A 87 -24.17 -4.13 -2.32
CA ALA A 87 -24.55 -3.62 -3.64
C ALA A 87 -23.69 -2.43 -4.07
N TYR A 88 -23.46 -1.47 -3.15
CA TYR A 88 -22.58 -0.31 -3.39
C TYR A 88 -21.14 -0.74 -3.68
N ALA A 89 -20.58 -1.65 -2.88
CA ALA A 89 -19.23 -2.19 -3.08
C ALA A 89 -19.10 -2.88 -4.45
N THR A 90 -20.07 -3.72 -4.81
CA THR A 90 -20.09 -4.43 -6.10
C THR A 90 -20.13 -3.45 -7.28
N LEU A 91 -20.99 -2.43 -7.22
CA LEU A 91 -21.06 -1.41 -8.27
C LEU A 91 -19.75 -0.65 -8.43
N LEU A 92 -19.12 -0.24 -7.31
CA LEU A 92 -17.81 0.41 -7.35
C LEU A 92 -16.73 -0.48 -7.96
N GLY A 93 -16.70 -1.76 -7.57
CA GLY A 93 -15.72 -2.72 -8.09
C GLY A 93 -15.87 -2.98 -9.58
N LEU A 94 -17.11 -3.24 -10.04
CA LEU A 94 -17.40 -3.44 -11.46
C LEU A 94 -17.09 -2.20 -12.30
N ALA A 95 -17.46 -1.02 -11.82
CA ALA A 95 -17.16 0.24 -12.49
C ALA A 95 -15.64 0.51 -12.56
N GLY A 96 -14.90 0.24 -11.46
CA GLY A 96 -13.45 0.43 -11.41
C GLY A 96 -12.70 -0.54 -12.32
N VAL A 97 -13.02 -1.83 -12.25
CA VAL A 97 -12.42 -2.85 -13.13
C VAL A 97 -12.79 -2.62 -14.58
N GLY A 98 -14.06 -2.29 -14.87
CA GLY A 98 -14.52 -1.97 -16.22
C GLY A 98 -13.80 -0.76 -16.80
N LEU A 99 -13.61 0.30 -16.02
CA LEU A 99 -12.87 1.49 -16.45
C LEU A 99 -11.41 1.15 -16.76
N LEU A 100 -10.73 0.39 -15.88
CA LEU A 100 -9.34 -0.02 -16.11
C LEU A 100 -9.23 -0.90 -17.38
N TYR A 101 -10.15 -1.84 -17.57
CA TYR A 101 -10.15 -2.72 -18.73
C TYR A 101 -10.30 -1.95 -20.05
N VAL A 102 -11.21 -0.96 -20.10
CA VAL A 102 -11.50 -0.20 -21.33
C VAL A 102 -10.45 0.89 -21.60
N ALA A 103 -9.97 1.55 -20.53
CA ALA A 103 -9.14 2.75 -20.68
C ALA A 103 -7.63 2.48 -20.51
N THR A 104 -7.22 1.31 -20.00
CA THR A 104 -5.81 0.97 -19.80
C THR A 104 -5.45 -0.28 -20.61
N ASN A 105 -5.03 -1.35 -19.93
CA ASN A 105 -4.68 -2.62 -20.56
C ASN A 105 -4.97 -3.81 -19.63
N LEU A 106 -4.88 -5.03 -20.19
CA LEU A 106 -5.19 -6.25 -19.46
C LEU A 106 -4.26 -6.49 -18.27
N VAL A 107 -2.99 -6.10 -18.37
CA VAL A 107 -2.00 -6.33 -17.29
C VAL A 107 -2.34 -5.47 -16.07
N ALA A 108 -2.58 -4.16 -16.25
CA ALA A 108 -2.99 -3.26 -15.19
C ALA A 108 -4.31 -3.71 -14.54
N THR A 109 -5.28 -4.12 -15.37
CA THR A 109 -6.57 -4.64 -14.91
C THR A 109 -6.41 -5.93 -14.09
N ALA A 110 -5.56 -6.86 -14.55
CA ALA A 110 -5.30 -8.11 -13.83
C ALA A 110 -4.68 -7.86 -12.45
N PHE A 111 -3.74 -6.90 -12.32
CA PHE A 111 -3.19 -6.50 -11.03
C PHE A 111 -4.23 -5.84 -10.11
N ALA A 112 -5.18 -5.08 -10.66
CA ALA A 112 -6.27 -4.50 -9.87
C ALA A 112 -7.20 -5.60 -9.33
N VAL A 113 -7.58 -6.57 -10.16
CA VAL A 113 -8.39 -7.72 -9.75
C VAL A 113 -7.64 -8.60 -8.75
N MET A 114 -6.36 -8.90 -8.99
CA MET A 114 -5.51 -9.65 -8.07
C MET A 114 -5.43 -8.96 -6.71
N GLY A 115 -5.12 -7.66 -6.68
CA GLY A 115 -5.06 -6.88 -5.44
C GLY A 115 -6.38 -6.90 -4.67
N PHE A 116 -7.51 -6.79 -5.37
CA PHE A 116 -8.84 -6.89 -4.78
C PHE A 116 -9.10 -8.28 -4.20
N VAL A 117 -8.83 -9.36 -4.93
CA VAL A 117 -9.02 -10.74 -4.47
C VAL A 117 -8.14 -11.05 -3.26
N VAL A 118 -6.88 -10.61 -3.29
CA VAL A 118 -5.98 -10.77 -2.13
C VAL A 118 -6.51 -10.00 -0.92
N TYR A 119 -6.96 -8.75 -1.10
CA TYR A 119 -7.45 -7.92 0.00
C TYR A 119 -8.75 -8.41 0.60
N VAL A 120 -9.76 -8.66 -0.23
CA VAL A 120 -11.11 -9.05 0.24
C VAL A 120 -11.15 -10.53 0.57
N GLY A 121 -10.68 -11.38 -0.33
CA GLY A 121 -10.76 -12.83 -0.23
C GLY A 121 -9.74 -13.40 0.77
N LEU A 122 -8.45 -13.32 0.44
CA LEU A 122 -7.42 -13.98 1.23
C LEU A 122 -7.17 -13.29 2.57
N TYR A 123 -7.05 -11.96 2.56
CA TYR A 123 -6.72 -11.21 3.78
C TYR A 123 -7.96 -11.02 4.66
N SER A 124 -9.01 -10.30 4.19
CA SER A 124 -10.11 -9.88 5.07
C SER A 124 -11.01 -11.04 5.51
N LEU A 125 -11.37 -11.97 4.60
CA LEU A 125 -12.23 -13.09 4.92
C LEU A 125 -11.52 -14.19 5.72
N TRP A 126 -10.23 -14.37 5.52
CA TRP A 126 -9.52 -15.51 6.08
C TRP A 126 -8.32 -15.14 6.96
N LEU A 127 -7.17 -14.76 6.35
CA LEU A 127 -5.87 -14.71 7.03
C LEU A 127 -5.79 -13.66 8.14
N LYS A 128 -6.51 -12.56 8.03
CA LYS A 128 -6.56 -11.52 9.06
C LYS A 128 -6.99 -12.08 10.43
N ARG A 129 -7.87 -13.08 10.42
CA ARG A 129 -8.45 -13.69 11.64
C ARG A 129 -7.75 -14.97 12.05
N ALA A 130 -7.11 -15.66 11.10
CA ALA A 130 -6.58 -17.01 11.29
C ALA A 130 -5.06 -17.07 11.42
N SER A 131 -4.32 -16.05 10.97
CA SER A 131 -2.88 -16.19 10.82
C SER A 131 -2.09 -14.91 11.13
N VAL A 132 -0.97 -15.07 11.84
CA VAL A 132 0.04 -14.02 12.02
C VAL A 132 0.65 -13.54 10.68
N HIS A 133 0.58 -14.38 9.64
CA HIS A 133 1.06 -14.07 8.31
C HIS A 133 0.06 -13.26 7.47
N GLY A 134 -1.14 -12.96 8.01
CA GLY A 134 -2.14 -12.14 7.32
C GLY A 134 -1.58 -10.80 6.82
N THR A 135 -0.74 -10.13 7.60
CA THR A 135 -0.09 -8.88 7.19
C THR A 135 0.81 -9.08 5.96
N LEU A 136 1.58 -10.18 5.91
CA LEU A 136 2.47 -10.48 4.78
C LEU A 136 1.67 -10.73 3.49
N VAL A 137 0.63 -11.54 3.54
CA VAL A 137 -0.22 -11.77 2.36
C VAL A 137 -0.98 -10.50 1.96
N GLY A 138 -1.49 -9.75 2.95
CA GLY A 138 -2.13 -8.45 2.72
C GLY A 138 -1.21 -7.42 2.06
N SER A 139 0.12 -7.52 2.24
CA SER A 139 1.07 -6.60 1.60
C SER A 139 1.05 -6.66 0.08
N LEU A 140 0.71 -7.81 -0.52
CA LEU A 140 0.55 -7.96 -1.96
C LEU A 140 -0.56 -7.04 -2.50
N SER A 141 -1.67 -6.90 -1.76
CA SER A 141 -2.74 -5.99 -2.17
C SER A 141 -2.35 -4.52 -2.05
N GLY A 142 -1.59 -4.17 -1.03
CA GLY A 142 -1.10 -2.80 -0.85
C GLY A 142 0.04 -2.43 -1.81
N ALA A 143 0.72 -3.40 -2.40
CA ALA A 143 1.72 -3.19 -3.43
C ALA A 143 1.14 -3.17 -4.86
N ALA A 144 -0.12 -3.55 -5.05
CA ALA A 144 -0.76 -3.53 -6.35
C ALA A 144 -0.92 -2.11 -6.96
N PRO A 145 -1.31 -1.05 -6.22
CA PRO A 145 -1.53 0.28 -6.78
C PRO A 145 -0.36 0.86 -7.59
N PRO A 146 0.89 0.90 -7.09
CA PRO A 146 2.02 1.39 -7.89
C PRO A 146 2.30 0.53 -9.11
N VAL A 147 2.11 -0.79 -9.01
CA VAL A 147 2.26 -1.71 -10.14
C VAL A 147 1.17 -1.47 -11.20
N ILE A 148 -0.08 -1.22 -10.78
CA ILE A 148 -1.16 -0.86 -11.69
C ILE A 148 -0.80 0.42 -12.43
N GLY A 149 -0.33 1.45 -11.73
CA GLY A 149 0.11 2.70 -12.35
C GLY A 149 1.22 2.47 -13.37
N TYR A 150 2.25 1.71 -13.01
CA TYR A 150 3.35 1.36 -13.89
C TYR A 150 2.88 0.58 -15.14
N CYS A 151 2.12 -0.48 -14.93
CA CYS A 151 1.63 -1.32 -16.02
C CYS A 151 0.62 -0.60 -16.92
N ALA A 152 -0.17 0.35 -16.39
CA ALA A 152 -1.07 1.16 -17.21
C ALA A 152 -0.29 1.99 -18.23
N ALA A 153 0.85 2.58 -17.82
CA ALA A 153 1.69 3.40 -18.69
C ALA A 153 2.60 2.57 -19.60
N SER A 154 3.19 1.47 -19.10
CA SER A 154 4.16 0.65 -19.86
C SER A 154 3.51 -0.42 -20.75
N GLY A 155 2.27 -0.83 -20.47
CA GLY A 155 1.59 -1.94 -21.14
C GLY A 155 2.06 -3.34 -20.70
N GLN A 156 3.03 -3.46 -19.79
CA GLN A 156 3.69 -4.72 -19.46
C GLN A 156 4.10 -4.81 -17.99
N PHE A 157 4.36 -6.04 -17.53
CA PHE A 157 4.96 -6.33 -16.24
C PHE A 157 6.41 -6.77 -16.45
N ASP A 158 7.34 -5.85 -16.34
CA ASP A 158 8.78 -6.05 -16.48
C ASP A 158 9.51 -6.04 -15.13
N SER A 159 10.85 -6.01 -15.16
CA SER A 159 11.67 -5.95 -13.95
C SER A 159 11.43 -4.69 -13.12
N GLY A 160 11.07 -3.54 -13.74
CA GLY A 160 10.70 -2.32 -13.03
C GLY A 160 9.43 -2.50 -12.22
N ALA A 161 8.38 -3.08 -12.83
CA ALA A 161 7.14 -3.43 -12.13
C ALA A 161 7.37 -4.44 -10.99
N ALA A 162 8.23 -5.45 -11.22
CA ALA A 162 8.58 -6.44 -10.20
C ALA A 162 9.31 -5.82 -9.02
N VAL A 163 10.23 -4.89 -9.26
CA VAL A 163 10.93 -4.15 -8.19
C VAL A 163 9.96 -3.25 -7.43
N LEU A 164 9.03 -2.58 -8.11
CA LEU A 164 7.98 -1.80 -7.44
C LEU A 164 7.13 -2.68 -6.53
N LEU A 165 6.69 -3.85 -7.03
CA LEU A 165 5.96 -4.81 -6.21
C LEU A 165 6.74 -5.19 -4.95
N LEU A 166 8.02 -5.51 -5.08
CA LEU A 166 8.91 -5.85 -3.97
C LEU A 166 9.06 -4.69 -2.98
N ILE A 167 9.36 -3.48 -3.45
CA ILE A 167 9.52 -2.28 -2.62
C ILE A 167 8.28 -2.06 -1.75
N PHE A 168 7.09 -2.07 -2.37
CA PHE A 168 5.86 -1.78 -1.66
C PHE A 168 5.40 -2.91 -0.75
N CYS A 169 5.66 -4.18 -1.09
CA CYS A 169 5.46 -5.29 -0.17
C CYS A 169 6.35 -5.16 1.09
N LEU A 170 7.63 -4.84 0.89
CA LEU A 170 8.58 -4.69 2.00
C LEU A 170 8.28 -3.44 2.84
N TRP A 171 7.92 -2.32 2.21
CA TRP A 171 7.51 -1.09 2.89
C TRP A 171 6.30 -1.31 3.82
N GLN A 172 5.32 -2.07 3.35
CA GLN A 172 4.09 -2.27 4.09
C GLN A 172 4.29 -3.05 5.38
N MET A 173 5.33 -3.86 5.48
CA MET A 173 5.56 -4.68 6.67
C MET A 173 5.89 -3.83 7.91
N PRO A 174 6.96 -3.00 7.95
CA PRO A 174 7.24 -2.15 9.10
C PRO A 174 6.14 -1.10 9.34
N HIS A 175 5.50 -0.57 8.29
CA HIS A 175 4.36 0.32 8.37
C HIS A 175 3.19 -0.34 9.14
N SER A 176 2.78 -1.54 8.75
CA SER A 176 1.67 -2.27 9.37
C SER A 176 2.01 -2.78 10.76
N TYR A 177 3.24 -3.20 11.01
CA TYR A 177 3.68 -3.61 12.35
C TYR A 177 3.71 -2.43 13.32
N ALA A 178 4.08 -1.23 12.86
CA ALA A 178 3.98 -0.01 13.65
C ALA A 178 2.52 0.26 14.04
N ILE A 179 1.56 0.17 13.09
CA ILE A 179 0.13 0.29 13.38
C ILE A 179 -0.29 -0.75 14.42
N ALA A 180 0.14 -2.00 14.27
CA ALA A 180 -0.22 -3.08 15.18
C ALA A 180 0.28 -2.83 16.60
N ILE A 181 1.45 -2.21 16.79
CA ILE A 181 1.99 -1.84 18.11
C ILE A 181 1.16 -0.71 18.73
N PHE A 182 0.95 0.42 18.04
CA PHE A 182 0.22 1.53 18.68
C PHE A 182 -1.30 1.30 18.76
N ARG A 183 -1.83 0.27 18.10
CA ARG A 183 -3.21 -0.21 18.18
C ARG A 183 -3.34 -1.56 18.87
N LEU A 184 -2.35 -1.95 19.65
CA LEU A 184 -2.29 -3.27 20.29
C LEU A 184 -3.56 -3.59 21.09
N LYS A 185 -4.09 -2.61 21.85
CA LYS A 185 -5.33 -2.76 22.64
C LYS A 185 -6.53 -3.16 21.76
N ASP A 186 -6.71 -2.48 20.62
CA ASP A 186 -7.80 -2.77 19.69
C ASP A 186 -7.68 -4.19 19.11
N TYR A 187 -6.48 -4.57 18.65
CA TYR A 187 -6.25 -5.91 18.07
C TYR A 187 -6.40 -7.03 19.10
N THR A 188 -5.96 -6.80 20.33
CA THR A 188 -6.14 -7.77 21.43
C THR A 188 -7.63 -7.93 21.78
N ALA A 189 -8.38 -6.82 21.89
CA ALA A 189 -9.82 -6.87 22.20
C ALA A 189 -10.62 -7.62 21.12
N ALA A 190 -10.18 -7.54 19.85
CA ALA A 190 -10.80 -8.23 18.73
C ALA A 190 -10.21 -9.63 18.47
N SER A 191 -9.25 -10.08 19.27
CA SER A 191 -8.55 -11.38 19.12
C SER A 191 -7.93 -11.59 17.73
N ILE A 192 -7.41 -10.50 17.12
CA ILE A 192 -6.75 -10.57 15.82
C ILE A 192 -5.27 -10.90 16.02
N PRO A 193 -4.76 -12.01 15.42
CA PRO A 193 -3.40 -12.50 15.66
C PRO A 193 -2.32 -11.73 14.88
N VAL A 194 -2.33 -10.36 14.96
CA VAL A 194 -1.22 -9.58 14.43
C VAL A 194 0.08 -9.89 15.19
N LEU A 195 1.22 -9.71 14.56
CA LEU A 195 2.51 -10.14 15.11
C LEU A 195 2.75 -9.71 16.57
N PRO A 196 2.48 -8.46 17.01
CA PRO A 196 2.72 -8.08 18.41
C PRO A 196 1.72 -8.73 19.39
N VAL A 197 0.51 -9.10 18.95
CA VAL A 197 -0.44 -9.88 19.77
C VAL A 197 0.00 -11.33 19.88
N ALA A 198 0.43 -11.95 18.78
CA ALA A 198 0.77 -13.37 18.73
C ALA A 198 2.17 -13.68 19.28
N ARG A 199 3.16 -12.81 19.08
CA ARG A 199 4.57 -13.06 19.40
C ARG A 199 5.25 -11.95 20.21
N GLY A 200 4.51 -10.94 20.64
CA GLY A 200 5.00 -9.84 21.46
C GLY A 200 5.71 -8.72 20.68
N ILE A 201 5.88 -7.58 21.37
CA ILE A 201 6.43 -6.35 20.79
C ILE A 201 7.91 -6.52 20.42
N SER A 202 8.72 -7.22 21.25
CA SER A 202 10.15 -7.42 21.00
C SER A 202 10.44 -8.19 19.70
N VAL A 203 9.65 -9.22 19.41
CA VAL A 203 9.74 -9.94 18.14
C VAL A 203 9.35 -9.02 16.99
N THR A 204 8.29 -8.24 17.17
CA THR A 204 7.80 -7.30 16.14
C THR A 204 8.85 -6.23 15.81
N LYS A 205 9.56 -5.68 16.80
CA LYS A 205 10.67 -4.72 16.59
C LYS A 205 11.77 -5.32 15.73
N ARG A 206 12.15 -6.59 15.97
CA ARG A 206 13.15 -7.29 15.11
C ARG A 206 12.67 -7.42 13.66
N HIS A 207 11.42 -7.80 13.46
CA HIS A 207 10.85 -7.87 12.12
C HIS A 207 10.82 -6.49 11.44
N ILE A 208 10.46 -5.43 12.16
CA ILE A 208 10.50 -4.05 11.64
C ILE A 208 11.90 -3.73 11.11
N VAL A 209 12.96 -3.99 11.89
CA VAL A 209 14.35 -3.72 11.45
C VAL A 209 14.68 -4.51 10.18
N TRP A 210 14.44 -5.84 10.16
CA TRP A 210 14.78 -6.66 9.00
C TRP A 210 14.02 -6.26 7.73
N TYR A 211 12.73 -5.98 7.84
CA TYR A 211 11.96 -5.52 6.69
C TYR A 211 12.36 -4.11 6.23
N THR A 212 12.81 -3.24 7.14
CA THR A 212 13.34 -1.92 6.76
C THR A 212 14.69 -2.05 6.04
N VAL A 213 15.57 -2.96 6.46
CA VAL A 213 16.83 -3.27 5.73
C VAL A 213 16.50 -3.81 4.33
N ALA A 214 15.61 -4.78 4.23
CA ALA A 214 15.21 -5.36 2.94
C ALA A 214 14.55 -4.31 2.03
N PHE A 215 13.70 -3.43 2.59
CA PHE A 215 13.12 -2.30 1.86
C PHE A 215 14.20 -1.37 1.30
N LEU A 216 15.17 -0.96 2.14
CA LEU A 216 16.28 -0.12 1.68
C LEU A 216 17.04 -0.78 0.53
N ALA A 217 17.39 -2.05 0.67
CA ALA A 217 18.06 -2.79 -0.41
C ALA A 217 17.22 -2.83 -1.70
N ALA A 218 15.91 -3.07 -1.57
CA ALA A 218 15.01 -3.13 -2.72
C ALA A 218 14.87 -1.77 -3.42
N THR A 219 14.84 -0.65 -2.68
CA THR A 219 14.74 0.69 -3.29
C THR A 219 15.95 1.01 -4.16
N LEU A 220 17.14 0.52 -3.83
CA LEU A 220 18.35 0.75 -4.62
C LEU A 220 18.31 0.02 -5.97
N LEU A 221 17.53 -1.06 -6.09
CA LEU A 221 17.44 -1.85 -7.33
C LEU A 221 16.89 -1.05 -8.52
N LEU A 222 16.02 -0.05 -8.30
CA LEU A 222 15.52 0.78 -9.40
C LEU A 222 16.65 1.51 -10.13
N THR A 223 17.64 2.00 -9.40
CA THR A 223 18.82 2.64 -10.00
C THR A 223 19.78 1.61 -10.60
N VAL A 224 20.03 0.50 -9.90
CA VAL A 224 20.93 -0.57 -10.40
C VAL A 224 20.43 -1.14 -11.73
N LEU A 225 19.10 -1.26 -11.89
CA LEU A 225 18.48 -1.77 -13.11
C LEU A 225 18.19 -0.67 -14.16
N GLY A 226 18.61 0.58 -13.91
CA GLY A 226 18.50 1.68 -14.87
C GLY A 226 17.10 2.26 -15.03
N TYR A 227 16.21 2.12 -14.03
CA TYR A 227 14.88 2.73 -14.05
C TYR A 227 14.86 4.13 -13.42
N ALA A 228 15.71 4.38 -12.42
CA ALA A 228 15.81 5.66 -11.72
C ALA A 228 17.25 6.15 -11.64
N GLY A 229 17.43 7.46 -11.58
CA GLY A 229 18.73 8.11 -11.59
C GLY A 229 19.41 8.17 -10.22
N TYR A 230 20.54 8.87 -10.17
CA TYR A 230 21.35 9.01 -8.94
C TYR A 230 20.73 9.94 -7.91
N VAL A 231 19.86 10.89 -8.31
CA VAL A 231 19.14 11.74 -7.34
C VAL A 231 18.12 10.91 -6.56
N TYR A 232 17.37 10.05 -7.27
CA TYR A 232 16.53 9.04 -6.62
C TYR A 232 17.34 8.17 -5.66
N LEU A 233 18.50 7.65 -6.09
CA LEU A 233 19.38 6.82 -5.28
C LEU A 233 19.81 7.51 -3.98
N ALA A 234 20.25 8.75 -4.07
CA ALA A 234 20.67 9.53 -2.91
C ALA A 234 19.51 9.75 -1.92
N VAL A 235 18.32 10.12 -2.42
CA VAL A 235 17.13 10.31 -1.60
C VAL A 235 16.70 8.98 -0.97
N ALA A 236 16.68 7.88 -1.73
CA ALA A 236 16.33 6.55 -1.24
C ALA A 236 17.29 6.08 -0.12
N ALA A 237 18.60 6.29 -0.30
CA ALA A 237 19.61 5.95 0.69
C ALA A 237 19.44 6.77 1.99
N VAL A 238 19.26 8.08 1.89
CA VAL A 238 19.09 8.97 3.07
C VAL A 238 17.80 8.62 3.82
N ILE A 239 16.67 8.51 3.10
CA ILE A 239 15.38 8.20 3.71
C ILE A 239 15.38 6.79 4.32
N GLY A 240 15.92 5.81 3.60
CA GLY A 240 16.01 4.44 4.09
C GLY A 240 16.90 4.32 5.33
N ALA A 241 18.07 4.98 5.33
CA ALA A 241 18.96 5.01 6.48
C ALA A 241 18.31 5.69 7.70
N TRP A 242 17.59 6.79 7.49
CA TRP A 242 16.86 7.46 8.56
C TRP A 242 15.72 6.60 9.13
N TRP A 243 14.96 5.94 8.25
CA TRP A 243 13.90 5.03 8.70
C TRP A 243 14.47 3.84 9.48
N LEU A 244 15.59 3.30 9.01
CA LEU A 244 16.32 2.23 9.71
C LEU A 244 16.83 2.69 11.09
N ARG A 245 17.39 3.90 11.19
CA ARG A 245 17.74 4.51 12.49
C ARG A 245 16.54 4.60 13.42
N LEU A 246 15.38 5.08 12.93
CA LEU A 246 14.15 5.12 13.71
C LEU A 246 13.70 3.71 14.16
N ALA A 247 13.88 2.70 13.31
CA ALA A 247 13.57 1.32 13.66
C ALA A 247 14.45 0.81 14.80
N PHE A 248 15.78 1.08 14.77
CA PHE A 248 16.71 0.73 15.84
C PHE A 248 16.42 1.45 17.16
N MET A 249 16.01 2.72 17.13
CA MET A 249 15.59 3.46 18.33
C MET A 249 14.46 2.77 19.10
N GLY A 250 13.71 1.90 18.45
CA GLY A 250 12.68 1.08 19.09
C GLY A 250 13.20 0.18 20.20
N TYR A 251 14.43 -0.30 20.12
CA TYR A 251 15.00 -1.15 21.17
C TYR A 251 15.22 -0.44 22.49
N GLN A 252 15.38 0.89 22.47
CA GLN A 252 15.59 1.74 23.63
C GLN A 252 14.38 2.63 23.96
N ALA A 253 13.24 2.39 23.28
CA ALA A 253 12.06 3.21 23.47
C ALA A 253 11.39 2.94 24.82
N GLU A 254 11.28 3.98 25.65
CA GLU A 254 10.52 3.93 26.91
C GLU A 254 9.01 3.79 26.66
N ASN A 255 8.52 4.34 25.55
CA ASN A 255 7.12 4.27 25.15
C ASN A 255 6.97 3.76 23.72
N ASP A 256 6.66 2.46 23.62
CA ASP A 256 6.48 1.76 22.34
C ASP A 256 5.39 2.37 21.45
N VAL A 257 4.32 2.89 22.04
CA VAL A 257 3.21 3.52 21.30
C VAL A 257 3.65 4.80 20.61
N GLN A 258 4.39 5.65 21.33
CA GLN A 258 4.89 6.91 20.76
C GLN A 258 5.94 6.64 19.68
N TRP A 259 6.86 5.73 19.94
CA TRP A 259 7.86 5.31 18.94
C TRP A 259 7.20 4.75 17.68
N ALA A 260 6.25 3.82 17.82
CA ALA A 260 5.57 3.22 16.69
C ALA A 260 4.78 4.24 15.85
N ARG A 261 4.16 5.26 16.48
CA ARG A 261 3.52 6.37 15.76
C ARG A 261 4.51 7.20 14.94
N LYS A 262 5.71 7.49 15.48
CA LYS A 262 6.78 8.19 14.75
C LYS A 262 7.26 7.35 13.56
N LEU A 263 7.49 6.05 13.78
CA LEU A 263 7.90 5.12 12.72
C LEU A 263 6.86 5.03 11.60
N PHE A 264 5.57 4.93 11.96
CA PHE A 264 4.44 4.95 11.03
C PHE A 264 4.37 6.27 10.25
N GLY A 265 4.44 7.41 10.93
CA GLY A 265 4.40 8.73 10.27
C GLY A 265 5.54 8.89 9.27
N PHE A 266 6.76 8.45 9.64
CA PHE A 266 7.90 8.51 8.74
C PHE A 266 7.77 7.57 7.54
N SER A 267 7.14 6.40 7.69
CA SER A 267 6.89 5.50 6.56
C SER A 267 6.07 6.13 5.44
N ILE A 268 5.11 7.00 5.80
CA ILE A 268 4.30 7.74 4.82
C ILE A 268 5.17 8.78 4.10
N ILE A 269 6.01 9.51 4.84
CA ILE A 269 6.97 10.46 4.25
C ILE A 269 7.91 9.73 3.30
N ALA A 270 8.46 8.59 3.71
CA ALA A 270 9.39 7.80 2.92
C ALA A 270 8.79 7.38 1.57
N ILE A 271 7.59 6.77 1.59
CA ILE A 271 7.00 6.29 0.33
C ILE A 271 6.52 7.44 -0.56
N THR A 272 6.07 8.55 0.03
CA THR A 272 5.68 9.74 -0.73
C THR A 272 6.90 10.36 -1.42
N ALA A 273 8.01 10.54 -0.70
CA ALA A 273 9.24 11.08 -1.28
C ALA A 273 9.80 10.18 -2.39
N LEU A 274 9.80 8.85 -2.19
CA LEU A 274 10.22 7.91 -3.23
C LEU A 274 9.30 7.98 -4.46
N SER A 275 7.99 8.07 -4.27
CA SER A 275 7.03 8.22 -5.38
C SER A 275 7.25 9.51 -6.17
N VAL A 276 7.55 10.62 -5.48
CA VAL A 276 7.92 11.88 -6.14
C VAL A 276 9.23 11.72 -6.90
N MET A 277 10.25 11.11 -6.30
CA MET A 277 11.55 10.92 -6.96
C MET A 277 11.47 9.99 -8.18
N MET A 278 10.65 8.94 -8.13
CA MET A 278 10.33 8.11 -9.30
C MET A 278 9.68 8.91 -10.43
N SER A 279 8.96 9.98 -10.09
CA SER A 279 8.29 10.84 -11.08
C SER A 279 9.23 11.86 -11.76
N VAL A 280 10.34 12.24 -11.11
CA VAL A 280 11.23 13.32 -11.60
C VAL A 280 12.61 12.84 -12.02
N ASP A 281 13.09 11.71 -11.52
CA ASP A 281 14.43 11.18 -11.79
C ASP A 281 14.35 9.77 -12.40
N PHE A 282 13.45 9.59 -13.36
CA PHE A 282 13.35 8.37 -14.17
C PHE A 282 14.49 8.28 -15.19
N GLN A 283 14.86 7.05 -15.57
CA GLN A 283 15.86 6.76 -16.60
C GLN A 283 15.26 5.89 -17.71
N ILE A 284 15.81 6.00 -18.91
CA ILE A 284 15.48 5.10 -20.00
C ILE A 284 16.52 3.97 -19.98
N PRO A 285 16.14 2.71 -19.70
CA PRO A 285 17.09 1.60 -19.73
C PRO A 285 17.78 1.52 -21.12
N GLY A 286 19.09 1.65 -21.15
CA GLY A 286 19.90 1.72 -22.37
C GLY A 286 20.72 2.99 -22.51
N ASP A 287 20.29 4.13 -21.99
CA ASP A 287 21.05 5.40 -22.06
C ASP A 287 22.26 5.42 -21.11
N VAL A 288 22.24 4.58 -20.08
CA VAL A 288 23.33 4.48 -19.09
C VAL A 288 24.63 4.02 -19.73
N LEU A 289 24.58 3.16 -20.75
CA LEU A 289 25.77 2.68 -21.45
C LEU A 289 26.40 3.74 -22.39
N LEU A 290 25.63 4.72 -22.85
CA LEU A 290 26.11 5.80 -23.73
C LEU A 290 26.75 6.96 -22.95
N THR A 291 26.41 7.12 -21.67
CA THR A 291 26.96 8.19 -20.82
C THR A 291 28.39 7.90 -20.35
N TYR A 292 28.80 6.64 -20.30
CA TYR A 292 30.17 6.22 -19.94
C TYR A 292 31.09 6.03 -21.15
N ALA A 293 30.58 6.20 -22.36
CA ALA A 293 31.34 6.07 -23.60
C ALA A 293 31.76 7.45 -24.24
N ARG A 294 31.55 8.54 -23.50
CA ARG A 294 31.99 9.90 -23.91
C ARG A 294 33.05 10.46 -22.98
#